data_82e78b1773c8c33fd49e08025bd4e0e2
#
_entry.id   82e78b1773c8c33fd49e08025bd4e0e2
#
_cell.length_a   1.000
_cell.length_b   1.000
_cell.length_c   1.000
_cell.angle_alpha   90.00
_cell.angle_beta   90.00
_cell.angle_gamma   90.00
#
_symmetry.space_group_name_H-M   'P 1'
#
loop_
_entity.id
_entity.type
_entity.pdbx_description
1 polymer ?
#
loop_
_entity_poly.entity_id
_entity_poly.type
_entity_poly.pdbx_seq_one_letter_code
_entity_poly.pdbx_strand_id
1 'polypeptide(L)'
;TRHILKILSIFAFIIPFWSIFEQTASSWVSQGSRMIPLSIPLPGGSWSIGPAQIQAANPIFVMVFIPLITVFVYPRVATLARPLVRLGTGLALSSATFLIVAFLQYRLEEGTSMSIAWQLIPYCVLTISEILVSTTGLEFAYTQAPAHLKSLITSFWNLTIFAGNMLVAAITFF
;
A
#
# COMPACT_ATOMS: atom_id res chain seq x y z
N THR A 1 -23.87 -9.78 17.21
CA THR A 1 -22.60 -9.65 17.96
C THR A 1 -21.47 -10.48 17.33
N ARG A 2 -21.66 -11.77 17.00
CA ARG A 2 -20.62 -12.65 16.42
C ARG A 2 -20.09 -12.16 15.06
N HIS A 3 -20.93 -11.58 14.20
CA HIS A 3 -20.51 -11.05 12.89
C HIS A 3 -19.61 -9.81 13.04
N ILE A 4 -19.95 -8.90 13.94
CA ILE A 4 -19.15 -7.71 14.23
C ILE A 4 -17.77 -8.11 14.76
N LEU A 5 -17.67 -9.06 15.68
CA LEU A 5 -16.40 -9.54 16.21
C LEU A 5 -15.49 -10.13 15.11
N LYS A 6 -16.05 -10.85 14.14
CA LYS A 6 -15.30 -11.37 12.99
C LYS A 6 -14.76 -10.23 12.12
N ILE A 7 -15.57 -9.20 11.85
CA ILE A 7 -15.13 -8.01 11.09
C ILE A 7 -14.00 -7.30 11.83
N LEU A 8 -14.16 -7.05 13.12
CA LEU A 8 -13.14 -6.38 13.95
C LEU A 8 -11.84 -7.20 14.02
N SER A 9 -11.91 -8.54 14.09
CA SER A 9 -10.72 -9.39 14.06
C SER A 9 -9.95 -9.23 12.75
N ILE A 10 -10.64 -9.18 11.60
CA ILE A 10 -10.01 -8.96 10.30
C ILE A 10 -9.40 -7.55 10.24
N PHE A 11 -10.11 -6.53 10.74
CA PHE A 11 -9.62 -5.15 10.78
C PHE A 11 -8.34 -5.02 11.63
N ALA A 12 -8.23 -5.78 12.73
CA ALA A 12 -7.00 -5.81 13.53
C ALA A 12 -5.78 -6.28 12.71
N PHE A 13 -5.95 -7.24 11.80
CA PHE A 13 -4.88 -7.67 10.89
C PHE A 13 -4.55 -6.68 9.79
N ILE A 14 -5.45 -5.71 9.52
CA ILE A 14 -5.24 -4.66 8.51
C ILE A 14 -4.42 -3.48 9.08
N ILE A 15 -4.38 -3.30 10.40
CA ILE A 15 -3.60 -2.24 11.04
C ILE A 15 -2.11 -2.27 10.64
N PRO A 16 -1.39 -3.42 10.72
CA PRO A 16 -0.02 -3.51 10.24
C PRO A 16 0.14 -3.16 8.76
N PHE A 17 -0.84 -3.50 7.90
CA PHE A 17 -0.82 -3.10 6.50
C PHE A 17 -0.79 -1.58 6.36
N TRP A 18 -1.66 -0.85 7.07
CA TRP A 18 -1.67 0.60 7.03
C TRP A 18 -0.38 1.21 7.55
N SER A 19 0.22 0.63 8.60
CA SER A 19 1.50 1.12 9.09
C SER A 19 2.64 0.95 8.07
N ILE A 20 2.58 -0.10 7.26
CA ILE A 20 3.49 -0.29 6.13
C ILE A 20 3.20 0.74 5.02
N PHE A 21 1.94 0.90 4.64
CA PHE A 21 1.51 1.77 3.56
C PHE A 21 1.85 3.24 3.84
N GLU A 22 1.58 3.72 5.03
CA GLU A 22 1.81 5.12 5.43
C GLU A 22 3.29 5.52 5.49
N GLN A 23 4.21 4.55 5.51
CA GLN A 23 5.64 4.84 5.40
C GLN A 23 6.03 5.38 4.01
N THR A 24 5.18 5.22 3.01
CA THR A 24 5.37 5.86 1.70
C THR A 24 5.45 7.38 1.79
N ALA A 25 4.75 7.98 2.76
CA ALA A 25 4.75 9.43 3.00
C ALA A 25 5.86 9.88 3.98
N SER A 26 6.59 8.96 4.61
CA SER A 26 7.62 9.27 5.60
C SER A 26 8.99 8.69 5.22
N SER A 27 9.26 7.44 5.59
CA SER A 27 10.57 6.80 5.39
C SER A 27 10.96 6.66 3.91
N TRP A 28 10.01 6.43 3.01
CA TRP A 28 10.32 6.34 1.58
C TRP A 28 10.67 7.71 0.98
N VAL A 29 10.04 8.79 1.43
CA VAL A 29 10.43 10.15 1.04
C VAL A 29 11.85 10.46 1.53
N SER A 30 12.17 10.11 2.78
CA SER A 30 13.51 10.25 3.32
C SER A 30 14.55 9.44 2.55
N GLN A 31 14.23 8.18 2.18
CA GLN A 31 15.09 7.38 1.30
C GLN A 31 15.26 8.03 -0.07
N GLY A 32 14.15 8.48 -0.69
CA GLY A 32 14.15 9.13 -2.00
C GLY A 32 14.96 10.42 -2.04
N SER A 33 15.06 11.17 -0.92
CA SER A 33 15.88 12.38 -0.83
C SER A 33 17.39 12.11 -0.97
N ARG A 34 17.82 10.86 -0.76
CA ARG A 34 19.19 10.39 -0.94
C ARG A 34 19.42 9.79 -2.35
N MET A 35 18.38 9.74 -3.18
CA MET A 35 18.43 9.23 -4.56
C MET A 35 18.53 10.35 -5.57
N ILE A 36 18.97 10.02 -6.78
CA ILE A 36 19.04 10.96 -7.91
C ILE A 36 17.63 11.19 -8.43
N PRO A 37 17.11 12.44 -8.46
CA PRO A 37 15.81 12.75 -9.03
C PRO A 37 15.70 12.31 -10.50
N LEU A 38 14.51 11.88 -10.92
CA LEU A 38 14.26 11.54 -12.30
C LEU A 38 14.00 12.83 -13.10
N SER A 39 14.91 13.14 -14.02
CA SER A 39 14.77 14.31 -14.90
C SER A 39 14.15 13.92 -16.23
N ILE A 40 13.03 14.55 -16.59
CA ILE A 40 12.35 14.37 -17.87
C ILE A 40 12.65 15.59 -18.74
N PRO A 41 13.35 15.43 -19.88
CA PRO A 41 13.61 16.54 -20.80
C PRO A 41 12.30 17.00 -21.43
N LEU A 42 12.03 18.31 -21.40
CA LEU A 42 10.88 18.95 -22.02
C LEU A 42 11.35 20.04 -23.00
N PRO A 43 10.57 20.37 -24.04
CA PRO A 43 10.86 21.52 -24.89
C PRO A 43 10.89 22.80 -24.04
N GLY A 44 12.09 23.39 -23.88
CA GLY A 44 12.29 24.61 -23.09
C GLY A 44 12.82 24.38 -21.66
N GLY A 45 13.15 23.14 -21.24
CA GLY A 45 13.74 22.86 -19.93
C GLY A 45 13.71 21.39 -19.55
N SER A 46 13.89 21.11 -18.26
CA SER A 46 13.73 19.76 -17.70
C SER A 46 12.81 19.80 -16.50
N TRP A 47 11.91 18.83 -16.41
CA TRP A 47 11.08 18.63 -15.22
C TRP A 47 11.71 17.54 -14.35
N SER A 48 11.92 17.85 -13.07
CA SER A 48 12.50 16.91 -12.10
C SER A 48 11.45 16.33 -11.19
N ILE A 49 11.35 15.00 -11.16
CA ILE A 49 10.51 14.26 -10.22
C ILE A 49 11.35 13.94 -9.00
N GLY A 50 11.01 14.58 -7.89
CA GLY A 50 11.67 14.39 -6.60
C GLY A 50 10.92 13.43 -5.67
N PRO A 51 11.41 13.30 -4.41
CA PRO A 51 10.90 12.33 -3.43
C PRO A 51 9.42 12.47 -3.07
N ALA A 52 8.88 13.67 -3.06
CA ALA A 52 7.47 13.89 -2.78
C ALA A 52 6.59 13.58 -4.00
N GLN A 53 7.06 13.87 -5.21
CA GLN A 53 6.30 13.66 -6.43
C GLN A 53 6.19 12.19 -6.82
N ILE A 54 7.17 11.34 -6.48
CA ILE A 54 7.14 9.92 -6.81
C ILE A 54 5.95 9.19 -6.16
N GLN A 55 5.39 9.73 -5.09
CA GLN A 55 4.18 9.19 -4.43
C GLN A 55 2.96 9.19 -5.37
N ALA A 56 2.93 10.09 -6.37
CA ALA A 56 1.88 10.10 -7.39
C ALA A 56 1.85 8.82 -8.24
N ALA A 57 2.89 7.99 -8.18
CA ALA A 57 2.89 6.69 -8.82
C ALA A 57 1.80 5.77 -8.26
N ASN A 58 1.50 5.82 -6.95
CA ASN A 58 0.47 4.98 -6.33
C ASN A 58 -0.91 5.18 -6.98
N PRO A 59 -1.53 6.36 -6.99
CA PRO A 59 -2.84 6.54 -7.62
C PRO A 59 -2.84 6.21 -9.12
N ILE A 60 -1.74 6.46 -9.83
CA ILE A 60 -1.61 6.09 -11.24
C ILE A 60 -1.65 4.56 -11.39
N PHE A 61 -0.89 3.83 -10.57
CA PHE A 61 -0.91 2.37 -10.57
C PHE A 61 -2.26 1.81 -10.16
N VAL A 62 -2.95 2.41 -9.19
CA VAL A 62 -4.32 2.01 -8.81
C VAL A 62 -5.26 2.08 -10.00
N MET A 63 -5.24 3.19 -10.76
CA MET A 63 -6.08 3.36 -11.94
C MET A 63 -5.81 2.31 -13.03
N VAL A 64 -4.56 1.89 -13.19
CA VAL A 64 -4.15 0.88 -14.18
C VAL A 64 -4.40 -0.54 -13.66
N PHE A 65 -4.06 -0.82 -12.40
CA PHE A 65 -4.07 -2.19 -11.88
C PHE A 65 -5.46 -2.68 -11.48
N ILE A 66 -6.38 -1.81 -11.06
CA ILE A 66 -7.76 -2.24 -10.77
C ILE A 66 -8.40 -2.95 -11.97
N PRO A 67 -8.47 -2.34 -13.17
CA PRO A 67 -9.04 -3.04 -14.33
C PRO A 67 -8.21 -4.26 -14.75
N LEU A 68 -6.88 -4.19 -14.69
CA LEU A 68 -6.02 -5.32 -15.04
C LEU A 68 -6.26 -6.52 -14.10
N ILE A 69 -6.29 -6.29 -12.80
CA ILE A 69 -6.51 -7.35 -11.82
C ILE A 69 -7.93 -7.92 -11.96
N THR A 70 -8.92 -7.06 -12.14
CA THR A 70 -10.33 -7.49 -12.24
C THR A 70 -10.59 -8.33 -13.49
N VAL A 71 -10.03 -7.92 -14.63
CA VAL A 71 -10.30 -8.56 -15.92
C VAL A 71 -9.38 -9.76 -16.18
N PHE A 72 -8.11 -9.67 -15.78
CA PHE A 72 -7.12 -10.68 -16.14
C PHE A 72 -6.70 -11.61 -15.01
N VAL A 73 -6.61 -11.12 -13.77
CA VAL A 73 -6.09 -11.90 -12.64
C VAL A 73 -7.19 -12.69 -11.96
N TYR A 74 -8.28 -12.06 -11.56
CA TYR A 74 -9.36 -12.73 -10.81
C TYR A 74 -10.00 -13.89 -11.59
N PRO A 75 -10.28 -13.80 -12.91
CA PRO A 75 -10.84 -14.93 -13.64
C PRO A 75 -9.87 -16.10 -13.82
N ARG A 76 -8.54 -15.84 -13.81
CA ARG A 76 -7.53 -16.88 -14.05
C ARG A 76 -7.00 -17.52 -12.78
N VAL A 77 -7.05 -16.83 -11.66
CA VAL A 77 -6.52 -17.29 -10.37
C VAL A 77 -7.69 -17.60 -9.43
N ALA A 78 -8.26 -18.78 -9.56
CA ALA A 78 -9.46 -19.22 -8.80
C ALA A 78 -9.28 -19.13 -7.28
N THR A 79 -8.04 -19.24 -6.77
CA THR A 79 -7.76 -19.09 -5.34
C THR A 79 -8.05 -17.69 -4.83
N LEU A 80 -7.85 -16.66 -5.65
CA LEU A 80 -8.16 -15.27 -5.34
C LEU A 80 -9.68 -14.96 -5.38
N ALA A 81 -10.53 -15.91 -5.75
CA ALA A 81 -11.97 -15.79 -5.58
C ALA A 81 -12.37 -15.75 -4.10
N ARG A 82 -11.53 -16.27 -3.19
CA ARG A 82 -11.77 -16.31 -1.75
C ARG A 82 -11.29 -15.02 -1.07
N PRO A 83 -12.16 -14.25 -0.39
CA PRO A 83 -11.76 -12.97 0.22
C PRO A 83 -10.58 -13.06 1.20
N LEU A 84 -10.55 -14.08 2.05
CA LEU A 84 -9.46 -14.26 3.01
C LEU A 84 -8.11 -14.58 2.34
N VAL A 85 -8.14 -15.27 1.19
CA VAL A 85 -6.91 -15.53 0.42
C VAL A 85 -6.41 -14.23 -0.22
N ARG A 86 -7.30 -13.40 -0.76
CA ARG A 86 -6.92 -12.07 -1.27
C ARG A 86 -6.27 -11.22 -0.18
N LEU A 87 -6.89 -11.13 1.01
CA LEU A 87 -6.35 -10.39 2.15
C LEU A 87 -4.97 -10.91 2.54
N GLY A 88 -4.83 -12.24 2.71
CA GLY A 88 -3.55 -12.86 3.05
C GLY A 88 -2.47 -12.62 2.00
N THR A 89 -2.82 -12.74 0.71
CA THR A 89 -1.88 -12.45 -0.39
C THR A 89 -1.48 -10.97 -0.40
N GLY A 90 -2.43 -10.07 -0.19
CA GLY A 90 -2.15 -8.63 -0.08
C GLY A 90 -1.18 -8.34 1.07
N LEU A 91 -1.43 -8.86 2.27
CA LEU A 91 -0.54 -8.69 3.42
C LEU A 91 0.85 -9.26 3.18
N ALA A 92 0.96 -10.42 2.52
CA ALA A 92 2.25 -11.00 2.16
C ALA A 92 3.00 -10.10 1.14
N LEU A 93 2.30 -9.55 0.15
CA LEU A 93 2.90 -8.61 -0.81
C LEU A 93 3.35 -7.30 -0.15
N SER A 94 2.59 -6.75 0.81
CA SER A 94 3.03 -5.56 1.55
C SER A 94 4.31 -5.84 2.32
N SER A 95 4.42 -7.00 2.96
CA SER A 95 5.65 -7.41 3.66
C SER A 95 6.82 -7.57 2.69
N ALA A 96 6.59 -8.21 1.51
CA ALA A 96 7.61 -8.33 0.48
C ALA A 96 8.09 -6.98 -0.06
N THR A 97 7.21 -5.99 -0.13
CA THR A 97 7.57 -4.62 -0.52
C THR A 97 8.67 -4.05 0.37
N PHE A 98 8.59 -4.30 1.69
CA PHE A 98 9.63 -3.83 2.63
C PHE A 98 10.99 -4.48 2.41
N LEU A 99 11.04 -5.72 1.96
CA LEU A 99 12.31 -6.36 1.58
C LEU A 99 12.94 -5.64 0.39
N ILE A 100 12.13 -5.19 -0.57
CA ILE A 100 12.62 -4.41 -1.72
C ILE A 100 13.14 -3.05 -1.24
N VAL A 101 12.39 -2.35 -0.38
CA VAL A 101 12.80 -1.04 0.17
C VAL A 101 14.06 -1.18 1.01
N ALA A 102 14.16 -2.22 1.84
CA ALA A 102 15.36 -2.50 2.62
C ALA A 102 16.59 -2.78 1.74
N PHE A 103 16.41 -3.52 0.65
CA PHE A 103 17.46 -3.75 -0.34
C PHE A 103 17.92 -2.44 -1.00
N LEU A 104 16.99 -1.55 -1.39
CA LEU A 104 17.34 -0.26 -1.94
C LEU A 104 18.09 0.60 -0.91
N GLN A 105 17.66 0.56 0.35
CA GLN A 105 18.33 1.28 1.45
C GLN A 105 19.76 0.77 1.65
N TYR A 106 19.94 -0.53 1.69
CA TYR A 106 21.25 -1.18 1.82
C TYR A 106 22.20 -0.72 0.69
N ARG A 107 21.72 -0.70 -0.57
CA ARG A 107 22.51 -0.25 -1.71
C ARG A 107 22.90 1.22 -1.63
N LEU A 108 22.02 2.08 -1.09
CA LEU A 108 22.30 3.50 -0.86
C LEU A 108 23.39 3.69 0.24
N GLU A 109 23.35 2.85 1.27
CA GLU A 109 24.36 2.89 2.36
C GLU A 109 25.73 2.40 1.91
N GLU A 110 25.79 1.48 0.95
CA GLU A 110 27.03 1.11 0.25
C GLU A 110 27.61 2.22 -0.63
N GLY A 111 26.96 3.38 -0.73
CA GLY A 111 27.39 4.50 -1.56
C GLY A 111 27.01 4.37 -3.05
N THR A 112 26.13 3.43 -3.40
CA THR A 112 25.66 3.29 -4.78
C THR A 112 24.72 4.45 -5.13
N SER A 113 25.06 5.24 -6.15
CA SER A 113 24.18 6.28 -6.70
C SER A 113 23.03 5.63 -7.47
N MET A 114 21.79 5.81 -6.99
CA MET A 114 20.59 5.21 -7.58
C MET A 114 19.58 6.28 -7.98
N SER A 115 18.93 6.09 -9.12
CA SER A 115 17.80 6.93 -9.53
C SER A 115 16.57 6.64 -8.67
N ILE A 116 15.79 7.67 -8.36
CA ILE A 116 14.52 7.56 -7.65
C ILE A 116 13.50 6.66 -8.40
N ALA A 117 13.69 6.46 -9.69
CA ALA A 117 12.87 5.53 -10.48
C ALA A 117 12.87 4.10 -9.92
N TRP A 118 13.89 3.67 -9.19
CA TRP A 118 13.91 2.38 -8.52
C TRP A 118 12.82 2.23 -7.46
N GLN A 119 12.33 3.32 -6.88
CA GLN A 119 11.20 3.29 -5.95
C GLN A 119 9.87 2.92 -6.64
N LEU A 120 9.75 3.04 -7.97
CA LEU A 120 8.55 2.60 -8.68
C LEU A 120 8.29 1.10 -8.51
N ILE A 121 9.32 0.28 -8.32
CA ILE A 121 9.18 -1.16 -8.10
C ILE A 121 8.42 -1.45 -6.80
N PRO A 122 8.86 -1.00 -5.61
CA PRO A 122 8.09 -1.20 -4.39
C PRO A 122 6.73 -0.49 -4.42
N TYR A 123 6.58 0.68 -5.06
CA TYR A 123 5.26 1.29 -5.25
C TYR A 123 4.32 0.39 -6.06
N CYS A 124 4.80 -0.23 -7.14
CA CYS A 124 4.02 -1.17 -7.95
C CYS A 124 3.51 -2.36 -7.10
N VAL A 125 4.40 -3.01 -6.33
CA VAL A 125 4.05 -4.16 -5.48
C VAL A 125 3.10 -3.74 -4.35
N LEU A 126 3.36 -2.60 -3.72
CA LEU A 126 2.51 -2.08 -2.65
C LEU A 126 1.11 -1.70 -3.15
N THR A 127 0.98 -1.12 -4.34
CA THR A 127 -0.32 -0.80 -4.94
C THR A 127 -1.13 -2.06 -5.24
N ILE A 128 -0.50 -3.13 -5.75
CA ILE A 128 -1.18 -4.41 -5.94
C ILE A 128 -1.67 -4.95 -4.58
N SER A 129 -0.83 -4.88 -3.55
CA SER A 129 -1.19 -5.24 -2.18
C SER A 129 -2.37 -4.42 -1.67
N GLU A 130 -2.35 -3.11 -1.86
CA GLU A 130 -3.41 -2.19 -1.47
C GLU A 130 -4.75 -2.55 -2.11
N ILE A 131 -4.77 -2.79 -3.42
CA ILE A 131 -5.98 -3.21 -4.13
C ILE A 131 -6.53 -4.50 -3.52
N LEU A 132 -5.68 -5.50 -3.26
CA LEU A 132 -6.11 -6.77 -2.69
C LEU A 132 -6.64 -6.61 -1.25
N VAL A 133 -6.03 -5.78 -0.43
CA VAL A 133 -6.43 -5.59 0.98
C VAL A 133 -7.63 -4.66 1.09
N SER A 134 -7.56 -3.46 0.50
CA SER A 134 -8.56 -2.41 0.72
C SER A 134 -9.90 -2.75 0.10
N THR A 135 -9.92 -3.18 -1.17
CA THR A 135 -11.18 -3.53 -1.83
C THR A 135 -11.83 -4.74 -1.17
N THR A 136 -11.03 -5.77 -0.86
CA THR A 136 -11.55 -7.01 -0.28
C THR A 136 -11.96 -6.83 1.18
N GLY A 137 -11.21 -6.06 1.96
CA GLY A 137 -11.52 -5.79 3.36
C GLY A 137 -12.84 -5.05 3.53
N LEU A 138 -13.07 -4.00 2.71
CA LEU A 138 -14.33 -3.26 2.71
C LEU A 138 -15.48 -4.09 2.14
N GLU A 139 -15.29 -4.79 1.02
CA GLU A 139 -16.30 -5.68 0.44
C GLU A 139 -16.75 -6.73 1.45
N PHE A 140 -15.81 -7.42 2.10
CA PHE A 140 -16.09 -8.41 3.13
C PHE A 140 -16.87 -7.81 4.29
N ALA A 141 -16.45 -6.65 4.78
CA ALA A 141 -17.09 -5.99 5.90
C ALA A 141 -18.54 -5.58 5.56
N TYR A 142 -18.76 -5.00 4.38
CA TYR A 142 -20.09 -4.58 3.94
C TYR A 142 -21.05 -5.75 3.64
N THR A 143 -20.53 -6.87 3.16
CA THR A 143 -21.36 -8.07 2.91
C THR A 143 -21.79 -8.77 4.19
N GLN A 144 -20.98 -8.68 5.26
CA GLN A 144 -21.28 -9.29 6.56
C GLN A 144 -22.07 -8.36 7.50
N ALA A 145 -22.13 -7.07 7.22
CA ALA A 145 -22.77 -6.08 8.08
C ALA A 145 -24.24 -5.87 7.73
N PRO A 146 -25.13 -5.76 8.74
CA PRO A 146 -26.50 -5.28 8.54
C PRO A 146 -26.49 -3.87 7.91
N ALA A 147 -27.52 -3.55 7.10
CA ALA A 147 -27.57 -2.30 6.35
C ALA A 147 -27.45 -1.04 7.22
N HIS A 148 -28.04 -1.06 8.43
CA HIS A 148 -28.00 0.04 9.39
C HIS A 148 -26.64 0.23 10.09
N LEU A 149 -25.71 -0.72 9.95
CA LEU A 149 -24.37 -0.64 10.58
C LEU A 149 -23.25 -0.32 9.57
N LYS A 150 -23.57 -0.08 8.31
CA LYS A 150 -22.54 0.18 7.27
C LYS A 150 -21.68 1.42 7.56
N SER A 151 -22.30 2.50 8.07
CA SER A 151 -21.55 3.71 8.46
C SER A 151 -20.60 3.44 9.63
N LEU A 152 -21.03 2.63 10.60
CA LEU A 152 -20.16 2.21 11.71
C LEU A 152 -18.98 1.39 11.22
N ILE A 153 -19.18 0.49 10.27
CA ILE A 153 -18.09 -0.29 9.64
C ILE A 153 -17.08 0.60 8.95
N THR A 154 -17.54 1.62 8.21
CA THR A 154 -16.63 2.61 7.59
C THR A 154 -15.83 3.38 8.66
N SER A 155 -16.45 3.71 9.79
CA SER A 155 -15.74 4.36 10.89
C SER A 155 -14.66 3.46 11.49
N PHE A 156 -14.95 2.19 11.68
CA PHE A 156 -13.93 1.22 12.13
C PHE A 156 -12.82 1.01 11.09
N TRP A 157 -13.14 1.04 9.81
CA TRP A 157 -12.14 1.01 8.74
C TRP A 157 -11.18 2.19 8.85
N ASN A 158 -11.70 3.42 8.97
CA ASN A 158 -10.87 4.61 9.16
C ASN A 158 -10.06 4.56 10.47
N LEU A 159 -10.59 3.91 11.51
CA LEU A 159 -9.86 3.70 12.74
C LEU A 159 -8.65 2.75 12.56
N THR A 160 -8.70 1.79 11.62
CA THR A 160 -7.53 0.96 11.30
C THR A 160 -6.42 1.76 10.64
N ILE A 161 -6.79 2.72 9.76
CA ILE A 161 -5.83 3.65 9.13
C ILE A 161 -5.18 4.51 10.22
N PHE A 162 -5.99 5.11 11.10
CA PHE A 162 -5.49 5.91 12.21
C PHE A 162 -4.54 5.10 13.12
N ALA A 163 -4.91 3.87 13.48
CA ALA A 163 -4.06 3.00 14.30
C ALA A 163 -2.75 2.64 13.60
N GLY A 164 -2.77 2.43 12.28
CA GLY A 164 -1.58 2.24 11.46
C GLY A 164 -0.64 3.45 11.52
N ASN A 165 -1.18 4.66 11.37
CA ASN A 165 -0.42 5.91 11.49
C ASN A 165 0.18 6.09 12.89
N MET A 166 -0.56 5.74 13.94
CA MET A 166 -0.05 5.77 15.31
C MET A 166 1.12 4.79 15.53
N LEU A 167 1.07 3.60 14.91
CA LEU A 167 2.19 2.67 14.94
C LEU A 167 3.43 3.23 14.25
N VAL A 168 3.29 3.86 13.07
CA VAL A 168 4.42 4.52 12.38
C VAL A 168 5.00 5.61 13.26
N ALA A 169 4.16 6.47 13.83
CA ALA A 169 4.61 7.53 14.73
C ALA A 169 5.38 6.96 15.93
N ALA A 170 4.85 5.92 16.57
CA ALA A 170 5.51 5.27 17.70
C ALA A 170 6.89 4.67 17.32
N ILE A 171 6.98 3.98 16.18
CA ILE A 171 8.25 3.38 15.70
C ILE A 171 9.27 4.47 15.31
N THR A 172 8.81 5.61 14.84
CA THR A 172 9.71 6.70 14.41
C THR A 172 10.22 7.54 15.58
N PHE A 173 9.48 7.57 16.70
CA PHE A 173 9.85 8.33 17.90
C PHE A 173 10.85 7.59 18.80
N PHE A 174 10.98 6.27 18.70
CA PHE A 174 11.91 5.42 19.47
C PHE A 174 13.04 4.87 18.60
#